data_c3ad7866f454ddc30fd363f94f89b47b
#
_entry.id   c3ad7866f454ddc30fd363f94f89b47b
#
_cell.length_a   1.000
_cell.length_b   1.000
_cell.length_c   1.000
_cell.angle_alpha   90.00
_cell.angle_beta   90.00
_cell.angle_gamma   90.00
#
_symmetry.space_group_name_H-M   'P 1'
#
loop_
_entity.id
_entity.type
_entity.pdbx_description
1 polymer ?
#
loop_
_entity_poly.entity_id
_entity_poly.type
_entity_poly.pdbx_seq_one_letter_code
_entity_poly.pdbx_strand_id
1 'polypeptide(L)'
;GLNDAAKAAGKLWFGTAADIPGTGESTDEYYMAEFNNTHDFGGATPANIMKFEYTEPEQNVFNYTGGDYFLDLAEASGKLVRCHNLIWYNQLPDWVTAPAVNWTNETLSAVLVNHVTSLVSHFGDRCYSWDVVNEALSDDPAGAFTSNLWYDTIGPEYFFLAFDAAAKAVQANGLGVKLYYNDYNIEYAGNKSSAAQGLVSELKARGIQIDGVGLESHFIVGETPTQAAQEANMNAFTALGVDVVVTELDMRLALAPNATTEAQQVQDYYSTVAACANVVGCVGITVWDFDDTYSWIPSTFTDEGYADLF
;
A
#
# COMPACT_ATOMS: atom_id res chain seq x y z
N GLY A 1 5.97 -22.81 4.57
CA GLY A 1 6.39 -21.53 4.00
C GLY A 1 5.97 -20.35 4.87
N LEU A 2 6.29 -19.15 4.43
CA LEU A 2 6.04 -17.90 5.17
C LEU A 2 4.53 -17.65 5.39
N ASN A 3 3.72 -17.88 4.35
CA ASN A 3 2.28 -17.75 4.43
C ASN A 3 1.64 -18.80 5.35
N ASP A 4 2.17 -20.04 5.34
CA ASP A 4 1.70 -21.07 6.28
C ASP A 4 1.97 -20.67 7.73
N ALA A 5 3.16 -20.09 7.99
CA ALA A 5 3.52 -19.58 9.31
C ALA A 5 2.62 -18.40 9.74
N ALA A 6 2.36 -17.45 8.82
CA ALA A 6 1.46 -16.33 9.06
C ALA A 6 0.04 -16.80 9.38
N LYS A 7 -0.49 -17.75 8.62
CA LYS A 7 -1.81 -18.37 8.90
C LYS A 7 -1.84 -19.09 10.22
N ALA A 8 -0.76 -19.80 10.58
CA ALA A 8 -0.65 -20.45 11.90
C ALA A 8 -0.62 -19.43 13.04
N ALA A 9 -0.12 -18.22 12.80
CA ALA A 9 -0.17 -17.08 13.74
C ALA A 9 -1.50 -16.32 13.70
N GLY A 10 -2.51 -16.80 12.96
CA GLY A 10 -3.83 -16.18 12.85
C GLY A 10 -3.91 -15.00 11.91
N LYS A 11 -2.93 -14.82 11.01
CA LYS A 11 -2.96 -13.80 9.97
C LYS A 11 -3.67 -14.32 8.72
N LEU A 12 -4.18 -13.41 7.88
CA LEU A 12 -4.86 -13.80 6.65
C LEU A 12 -3.87 -14.18 5.56
N TRP A 13 -2.72 -13.50 5.51
CA TRP A 13 -1.66 -13.78 4.54
C TRP A 13 -0.28 -13.33 5.02
N PHE A 14 0.76 -13.93 4.46
CA PHE A 14 2.03 -13.34 4.11
C PHE A 14 2.05 -13.24 2.58
N GLY A 15 2.38 -12.09 2.02
CA GLY A 15 2.27 -11.82 0.60
C GLY A 15 3.43 -11.00 0.06
N THR A 16 3.39 -10.74 -1.25
CA THR A 16 4.39 -9.92 -1.92
C THR A 16 3.74 -8.92 -2.88
N ALA A 17 4.37 -7.79 -3.11
CA ALA A 17 4.12 -6.99 -4.30
C ALA A 17 4.78 -7.66 -5.51
N ALA A 18 4.31 -7.31 -6.70
CA ALA A 18 4.93 -7.68 -7.98
C ALA A 18 4.55 -6.67 -9.06
N ASP A 19 5.47 -6.39 -9.96
CA ASP A 19 5.24 -5.43 -11.07
C ASP A 19 4.88 -6.17 -12.37
N ILE A 20 3.78 -6.90 -12.31
CA ILE A 20 3.22 -7.72 -13.39
C ILE A 20 1.88 -7.09 -13.87
N PRO A 21 1.62 -7.01 -15.17
CA PRO A 21 2.52 -7.23 -16.31
C PRO A 21 3.37 -6.01 -16.61
N GLY A 22 4.40 -6.18 -17.42
CA GLY A 22 5.13 -5.06 -18.02
C GLY A 22 6.62 -5.03 -17.72
N THR A 23 7.07 -5.89 -16.80
CA THR A 23 8.47 -6.04 -16.42
C THR A 23 9.02 -7.43 -16.79
N GLY A 24 10.28 -7.68 -16.43
CA GLY A 24 10.93 -8.98 -16.60
C GLY A 24 10.34 -10.11 -15.74
N GLU A 25 9.71 -9.77 -14.62
CA GLU A 25 9.13 -10.71 -13.65
C GLU A 25 8.22 -11.75 -14.32
N SER A 26 7.29 -11.32 -15.16
CA SER A 26 6.31 -12.20 -15.82
C SER A 26 6.94 -13.22 -16.77
N THR A 27 8.20 -13.04 -17.17
CA THR A 27 8.94 -13.92 -18.08
C THR A 27 10.07 -14.68 -17.40
N ASP A 28 10.34 -14.38 -16.13
CA ASP A 28 11.29 -15.10 -15.30
C ASP A 28 10.59 -16.32 -14.68
N GLU A 29 11.02 -17.53 -15.11
CA GLU A 29 10.41 -18.78 -14.66
C GLU A 29 10.62 -19.05 -13.17
N TYR A 30 11.73 -18.60 -12.59
CA TYR A 30 12.03 -18.79 -11.17
C TYR A 30 11.21 -17.81 -10.33
N TYR A 31 11.15 -16.55 -10.73
CA TYR A 31 10.31 -15.54 -10.10
C TYR A 31 8.84 -15.99 -10.08
N MET A 32 8.31 -16.38 -11.24
CA MET A 32 6.92 -16.84 -11.37
C MET A 32 6.62 -18.12 -10.59
N ALA A 33 7.60 -19.03 -10.48
CA ALA A 33 7.44 -20.24 -9.67
C ALA A 33 7.29 -19.89 -8.20
N GLU A 34 8.10 -18.94 -7.69
CA GLU A 34 8.02 -18.50 -6.30
C GLU A 34 6.82 -17.59 -6.06
N PHE A 35 6.54 -16.63 -6.95
CA PHE A 35 5.32 -15.82 -6.86
C PHE A 35 4.06 -16.70 -6.74
N ASN A 36 3.97 -17.80 -7.48
CA ASN A 36 2.85 -18.73 -7.44
C ASN A 36 2.88 -19.71 -6.26
N ASN A 37 3.97 -19.75 -5.48
CA ASN A 37 4.10 -20.59 -4.29
C ASN A 37 3.22 -20.09 -3.15
N THR A 38 2.02 -20.61 -3.01
CA THR A 38 1.05 -20.17 -1.99
C THR A 38 1.40 -20.60 -0.57
N HIS A 39 2.40 -21.46 -0.38
CA HIS A 39 2.96 -21.74 0.94
C HIS A 39 3.79 -20.57 1.47
N ASP A 40 4.41 -19.80 0.57
CA ASP A 40 5.18 -18.59 0.92
C ASP A 40 4.38 -17.31 0.71
N PHE A 41 3.63 -17.16 -0.39
CA PHE A 41 2.87 -15.95 -0.69
C PHE A 41 1.39 -16.23 -0.92
N GLY A 42 0.57 -15.97 0.09
CA GLY A 42 -0.90 -16.09 0.02
C GLY A 42 -1.63 -14.78 -0.27
N GLY A 43 -0.89 -13.68 -0.37
CA GLY A 43 -1.37 -12.36 -0.77
C GLY A 43 -0.53 -11.81 -1.91
N ALA A 44 -1.12 -10.90 -2.70
CA ALA A 44 -0.42 -10.20 -3.77
C ALA A 44 -0.84 -8.72 -3.82
N THR A 45 0.08 -7.85 -4.24
CA THR A 45 -0.18 -6.42 -4.46
C THR A 45 0.41 -6.03 -5.82
N PRO A 46 -0.37 -5.43 -6.75
CA PRO A 46 0.18 -4.90 -8.00
C PRO A 46 1.00 -3.64 -7.69
N ALA A 47 2.33 -3.70 -7.94
CA ALA A 47 3.23 -2.61 -7.57
C ALA A 47 2.93 -1.31 -8.34
N ASN A 48 2.56 -1.39 -9.62
CA ASN A 48 2.33 -0.21 -10.45
C ASN A 48 1.06 -0.25 -11.30
N ILE A 49 0.68 -1.39 -11.86
CA ILE A 49 -0.28 -1.48 -12.96
C ILE A 49 -1.72 -1.00 -12.64
N MET A 50 -2.07 -0.83 -11.35
CA MET A 50 -3.35 -0.29 -10.92
C MET A 50 -3.29 1.19 -10.49
N LYS A 51 -2.12 1.84 -10.58
CA LYS A 51 -1.97 3.27 -10.30
C LYS A 51 -2.62 4.13 -11.37
N PHE A 52 -2.86 5.39 -11.07
CA PHE A 52 -3.67 6.31 -11.87
C PHE A 52 -3.21 6.41 -13.32
N GLU A 53 -1.90 6.55 -13.58
CA GLU A 53 -1.36 6.70 -14.93
C GLU A 53 -1.64 5.50 -15.85
N TYR A 54 -1.75 4.29 -15.28
CA TYR A 54 -2.02 3.06 -16.01
C TYR A 54 -3.51 2.82 -16.20
N THR A 55 -4.32 3.23 -15.23
CA THR A 55 -5.75 2.92 -15.21
C THR A 55 -6.63 4.00 -15.85
N GLU A 56 -6.17 5.25 -15.94
CA GLU A 56 -6.85 6.34 -16.65
C GLU A 56 -5.84 7.18 -17.46
N PRO A 57 -5.21 6.61 -18.50
CA PRO A 57 -4.15 7.27 -19.28
C PRO A 57 -4.62 8.53 -20.01
N GLU A 58 -5.91 8.66 -20.33
CA GLU A 58 -6.55 9.85 -20.86
C GLU A 58 -7.82 10.13 -20.04
N GLN A 59 -8.20 11.39 -19.90
CA GLN A 59 -9.36 11.78 -19.09
C GLN A 59 -10.64 11.04 -19.52
N ASN A 60 -11.26 10.33 -18.59
CA ASN A 60 -12.44 9.48 -18.79
C ASN A 60 -12.23 8.27 -19.74
N VAL A 61 -10.99 7.92 -20.03
CA VAL A 61 -10.66 6.71 -20.80
C VAL A 61 -9.95 5.72 -19.88
N PHE A 62 -10.70 4.76 -19.39
CA PHE A 62 -10.19 3.77 -18.44
C PHE A 62 -9.57 2.57 -19.15
N ASN A 63 -8.42 2.11 -18.63
CA ASN A 63 -7.73 0.90 -19.06
C ASN A 63 -7.59 -0.05 -17.86
N TYR A 64 -8.42 -1.06 -17.80
CA TYR A 64 -8.40 -2.06 -16.73
C TYR A 64 -7.56 -3.30 -17.07
N THR A 65 -7.06 -3.41 -18.31
CA THR A 65 -6.46 -4.63 -18.86
C THR A 65 -5.32 -5.19 -17.98
N GLY A 66 -4.43 -4.30 -17.49
CA GLY A 66 -3.30 -4.73 -16.66
C GLY A 66 -3.74 -5.18 -15.27
N GLY A 67 -4.67 -4.44 -14.66
CA GLY A 67 -5.25 -4.81 -13.37
C GLY A 67 -6.04 -6.11 -13.44
N ASP A 68 -6.87 -6.30 -14.47
CA ASP A 68 -7.60 -7.55 -14.69
C ASP A 68 -6.64 -8.73 -14.87
N TYR A 69 -5.55 -8.56 -15.65
CA TYR A 69 -4.54 -9.59 -15.80
C TYR A 69 -3.87 -9.98 -14.47
N PHE A 70 -3.51 -8.99 -13.65
CA PHE A 70 -2.90 -9.24 -12.33
C PHE A 70 -3.87 -10.01 -11.41
N LEU A 71 -5.13 -9.58 -11.40
CA LEU A 71 -6.18 -10.24 -10.60
C LEU A 71 -6.45 -11.66 -11.09
N ASP A 72 -6.51 -11.90 -12.40
CA ASP A 72 -6.68 -13.25 -12.97
C ASP A 72 -5.54 -14.18 -12.54
N LEU A 73 -4.30 -13.68 -12.54
CA LEU A 73 -3.11 -14.43 -12.09
C LEU A 73 -3.17 -14.77 -10.59
N ALA A 74 -3.54 -13.79 -9.76
CA ALA A 74 -3.66 -13.97 -8.32
C ALA A 74 -4.81 -14.92 -7.94
N GLU A 75 -5.96 -14.78 -8.58
CA GLU A 75 -7.14 -15.65 -8.40
C GLU A 75 -6.85 -17.09 -8.79
N ALA A 76 -6.10 -17.31 -9.89
CA ALA A 76 -5.70 -18.66 -10.33
C ALA A 76 -4.88 -19.39 -9.26
N SER A 77 -4.15 -18.67 -8.43
CA SER A 77 -3.39 -19.19 -7.29
C SER A 77 -4.14 -19.12 -5.96
N GLY A 78 -5.36 -18.55 -5.92
CA GLY A 78 -6.15 -18.38 -4.69
C GLY A 78 -5.57 -17.35 -3.72
N LYS A 79 -4.86 -16.34 -4.21
CA LYS A 79 -4.29 -15.25 -3.41
C LYS A 79 -5.31 -14.17 -3.11
N LEU A 80 -5.21 -13.55 -1.93
CA LEU A 80 -5.87 -12.29 -1.64
C LEU A 80 -5.12 -11.15 -2.33
N VAL A 81 -5.84 -10.19 -2.92
CA VAL A 81 -5.20 -9.03 -3.57
C VAL A 81 -5.51 -7.75 -2.81
N ARG A 82 -4.46 -7.04 -2.42
CA ARG A 82 -4.54 -5.64 -2.03
C ARG A 82 -4.40 -4.80 -3.29
N CYS A 83 -5.47 -4.14 -3.71
CA CYS A 83 -5.44 -3.26 -4.87
C CYS A 83 -4.81 -1.92 -4.52
N HIS A 84 -3.81 -1.49 -5.28
CA HIS A 84 -2.94 -0.37 -4.97
C HIS A 84 -2.72 0.49 -6.22
N ASN A 85 -2.98 1.76 -6.20
CA ASN A 85 -3.75 2.60 -5.27
C ASN A 85 -4.73 3.50 -6.07
N LEU A 86 -5.70 4.14 -5.38
CA LEU A 86 -6.66 5.01 -6.07
C LEU A 86 -6.15 6.45 -6.19
N ILE A 87 -5.78 7.08 -5.08
CA ILE A 87 -5.33 8.49 -5.05
C ILE A 87 -3.95 8.57 -4.38
N TRP A 88 -2.98 9.02 -5.18
CA TRP A 88 -1.62 9.32 -4.78
C TRP A 88 -1.14 10.56 -5.54
N TYR A 89 -0.11 11.22 -5.07
CA TYR A 89 0.44 12.41 -5.72
C TYR A 89 1.48 12.08 -6.80
N ASN A 90 1.95 10.85 -6.84
CA ASN A 90 2.93 10.37 -7.80
C ASN A 90 2.27 9.47 -8.87
N GLN A 91 2.97 9.16 -9.95
CA GLN A 91 2.51 8.34 -11.06
C GLN A 91 1.10 8.75 -11.56
N LEU A 92 0.91 10.06 -11.73
CA LEU A 92 -0.26 10.66 -12.35
C LEU A 92 -0.01 10.86 -13.84
N PRO A 93 -1.02 10.67 -14.71
CA PRO A 93 -0.86 10.88 -16.15
C PRO A 93 -0.68 12.35 -16.51
N ASP A 94 -0.07 12.62 -17.67
CA ASP A 94 0.21 13.97 -18.16
C ASP A 94 -1.02 14.87 -18.22
N TRP A 95 -2.18 14.33 -18.57
CA TRP A 95 -3.42 15.12 -18.63
C TRP A 95 -3.87 15.67 -17.28
N VAL A 96 -3.41 15.06 -16.17
CA VAL A 96 -3.64 15.56 -14.80
C VAL A 96 -2.58 16.59 -14.42
N THR A 97 -1.30 16.37 -14.77
CA THR A 97 -0.15 17.10 -14.22
C THR A 97 0.40 18.18 -15.15
N ALA A 98 0.01 18.21 -16.42
CA ALA A 98 0.57 19.17 -17.38
C ALA A 98 0.36 20.63 -16.95
N PRO A 99 1.39 21.48 -17.04
CA PRO A 99 1.32 22.89 -16.58
C PRO A 99 0.24 23.73 -17.25
N ALA A 100 -0.26 23.30 -18.41
CA ALA A 100 -1.32 24.00 -19.13
C ALA A 100 -2.73 23.74 -18.55
N VAL A 101 -2.87 22.79 -17.64
CA VAL A 101 -4.15 22.45 -17.02
C VAL A 101 -4.39 23.36 -15.82
N ASN A 102 -5.45 24.13 -15.86
CA ASN A 102 -5.88 24.98 -14.75
C ASN A 102 -7.02 24.29 -13.97
N TRP A 103 -6.67 23.40 -13.04
CA TRP A 103 -7.64 22.78 -12.17
C TRP A 103 -8.26 23.80 -11.20
N THR A 104 -9.57 23.73 -11.04
CA THR A 104 -10.27 24.33 -9.90
C THR A 104 -10.60 23.23 -8.90
N ASN A 105 -10.94 23.62 -7.68
CA ASN A 105 -11.42 22.66 -6.67
C ASN A 105 -12.56 21.78 -7.23
N GLU A 106 -13.54 22.39 -7.89
CA GLU A 106 -14.70 21.69 -8.47
C GLU A 106 -14.29 20.66 -9.54
N THR A 107 -13.44 21.09 -10.49
CA THR A 107 -13.08 20.22 -11.63
C THR A 107 -12.14 19.09 -11.24
N LEU A 108 -11.16 19.34 -10.35
CA LEU A 108 -10.27 18.30 -9.88
C LEU A 108 -10.99 17.34 -8.91
N SER A 109 -11.91 17.81 -8.09
CA SER A 109 -12.78 16.96 -7.27
C SER A 109 -13.63 16.03 -8.13
N ALA A 110 -14.17 16.51 -9.26
CA ALA A 110 -14.92 15.66 -10.18
C ALA A 110 -14.06 14.56 -10.82
N VAL A 111 -12.80 14.87 -11.18
CA VAL A 111 -11.83 13.88 -11.66
C VAL A 111 -11.58 12.82 -10.59
N LEU A 112 -11.26 13.23 -9.37
CA LEU A 112 -11.00 12.33 -8.26
C LEU A 112 -12.18 11.36 -8.03
N VAL A 113 -13.40 11.89 -7.93
CA VAL A 113 -14.61 11.08 -7.69
C VAL A 113 -14.87 10.11 -8.82
N ASN A 114 -14.70 10.55 -10.08
CA ASN A 114 -14.91 9.69 -11.24
C ASN A 114 -13.89 8.54 -11.28
N HIS A 115 -12.61 8.85 -11.06
CA HIS A 115 -11.54 7.86 -11.01
C HIS A 115 -11.80 6.79 -9.95
N VAL A 116 -11.97 7.21 -8.70
CA VAL A 116 -12.22 6.32 -7.56
C VAL A 116 -13.46 5.45 -7.78
N THR A 117 -14.57 6.05 -8.20
CA THR A 117 -15.82 5.34 -8.43
C THR A 117 -15.69 4.30 -9.55
N SER A 118 -14.99 4.63 -10.63
CA SER A 118 -14.81 3.75 -11.78
C SER A 118 -13.98 2.52 -11.43
N LEU A 119 -12.85 2.71 -10.73
CA LEU A 119 -11.97 1.60 -10.37
C LEU A 119 -12.62 0.67 -9.33
N VAL A 120 -13.19 1.23 -8.27
CA VAL A 120 -13.86 0.44 -7.21
C VAL A 120 -15.03 -0.35 -7.82
N SER A 121 -15.79 0.26 -8.73
CA SER A 121 -16.93 -0.43 -9.37
C SER A 121 -16.48 -1.53 -10.33
N HIS A 122 -15.36 -1.34 -11.06
CA HIS A 122 -14.87 -2.31 -12.03
C HIS A 122 -14.26 -3.55 -11.34
N PHE A 123 -13.30 -3.32 -10.44
CA PHE A 123 -12.56 -4.41 -9.81
C PHE A 123 -13.36 -5.13 -8.72
N GLY A 124 -14.25 -4.41 -8.03
CA GLY A 124 -15.20 -4.98 -7.09
C GLY A 124 -14.56 -5.84 -6.00
N ASP A 125 -15.20 -6.97 -5.70
CA ASP A 125 -14.76 -7.93 -4.69
C ASP A 125 -13.56 -8.80 -5.09
N ARG A 126 -13.00 -8.59 -6.28
CA ARG A 126 -11.71 -9.18 -6.67
C ARG A 126 -10.56 -8.59 -5.84
N CYS A 127 -10.73 -7.36 -5.35
CA CYS A 127 -9.85 -6.75 -4.36
C CYS A 127 -10.29 -7.10 -2.94
N TYR A 128 -9.39 -7.64 -2.12
CA TYR A 128 -9.61 -7.73 -0.67
C TYR A 128 -9.73 -6.33 -0.06
N SER A 129 -8.85 -5.43 -0.47
CA SER A 129 -8.86 -4.02 -0.05
C SER A 129 -8.36 -3.10 -1.15
N TRP A 130 -8.72 -1.81 -1.06
CA TRP A 130 -8.12 -0.72 -1.81
C TRP A 130 -7.33 0.18 -0.88
N ASP A 131 -6.13 0.55 -1.29
CA ASP A 131 -5.45 1.73 -0.76
C ASP A 131 -6.10 2.96 -1.40
N VAL A 132 -7.04 3.58 -0.67
CA VAL A 132 -7.88 4.67 -1.21
C VAL A 132 -7.10 5.94 -1.37
N VAL A 133 -6.32 6.30 -0.36
CA VAL A 133 -5.33 7.38 -0.41
C VAL A 133 -4.00 6.83 0.07
N ASN A 134 -2.96 7.12 -0.70
CA ASN A 134 -1.58 6.74 -0.42
C ASN A 134 -0.79 8.00 -0.06
N GLU A 135 0.01 7.94 1.03
CA GLU A 135 1.00 8.94 1.44
C GLU A 135 0.45 10.38 1.55
N ALA A 136 -0.66 10.54 2.28
CA ALA A 136 -1.28 11.85 2.43
C ALA A 136 -0.48 12.79 3.32
N LEU A 137 0.33 12.26 4.25
CA LEU A 137 0.97 13.04 5.31
C LEU A 137 2.47 13.23 5.07
N SER A 138 2.94 14.43 5.40
CA SER A 138 4.34 14.85 5.28
C SER A 138 5.17 14.43 6.50
N ASP A 139 6.48 14.21 6.28
CA ASP A 139 7.46 14.07 7.33
C ASP A 139 7.98 15.43 7.85
N ASP A 140 7.90 16.48 7.04
CA ASP A 140 8.32 17.84 7.41
C ASP A 140 7.36 18.93 6.89
N PRO A 141 6.58 19.54 7.76
CA PRO A 141 6.39 19.21 9.17
C PRO A 141 5.61 17.90 9.34
N ALA A 142 6.11 17.03 10.23
CA ALA A 142 5.53 15.71 10.44
C ALA A 142 4.06 15.74 10.84
N GLY A 143 3.22 15.07 10.05
CA GLY A 143 1.77 14.97 10.26
C GLY A 143 0.95 16.10 9.62
N ALA A 144 1.56 17.06 8.92
CA ALA A 144 0.82 17.93 8.01
C ALA A 144 0.45 17.17 6.72
N PHE A 145 -0.53 17.63 5.98
CA PHE A 145 -0.74 17.12 4.63
C PHE A 145 0.44 17.45 3.73
N THR A 146 0.84 16.51 2.90
CA THR A 146 1.84 16.70 1.85
C THR A 146 1.34 17.70 0.81
N SER A 147 2.13 18.77 0.53
CA SER A 147 1.84 19.68 -0.59
C SER A 147 1.96 18.90 -1.90
N ASN A 148 0.87 18.83 -2.62
CA ASN A 148 0.74 18.13 -3.88
C ASN A 148 -0.49 18.64 -4.64
N LEU A 149 -0.69 18.20 -5.88
CA LEU A 149 -1.78 18.68 -6.73
C LEU A 149 -3.17 18.58 -6.05
N TRP A 150 -3.44 17.47 -5.37
CA TRP A 150 -4.73 17.24 -4.72
C TRP A 150 -4.94 18.21 -3.56
N TYR A 151 -3.96 18.27 -2.65
CA TYR A 151 -4.04 19.13 -1.47
C TYR A 151 -4.01 20.62 -1.83
N ASP A 152 -3.14 21.03 -2.76
CA ASP A 152 -2.96 22.45 -3.11
C ASP A 152 -4.17 23.00 -3.87
N THR A 153 -4.94 22.15 -4.57
CA THR A 153 -6.12 22.55 -5.34
C THR A 153 -7.43 22.37 -4.58
N ILE A 154 -7.61 21.22 -3.89
CA ILE A 154 -8.88 20.87 -3.23
C ILE A 154 -8.83 21.22 -1.73
N GLY A 155 -7.62 21.23 -1.14
CA GLY A 155 -7.43 21.33 0.30
C GLY A 155 -7.53 19.95 0.98
N PRO A 156 -7.51 19.90 2.33
CA PRO A 156 -7.52 18.65 3.09
C PRO A 156 -8.76 17.77 2.83
N GLU A 157 -9.82 18.36 2.29
CA GLU A 157 -11.06 17.63 1.98
C GLU A 157 -10.88 16.60 0.86
N TYR A 158 -9.79 16.65 0.05
CA TYR A 158 -9.55 15.64 -0.98
C TYR A 158 -9.47 14.23 -0.39
N PHE A 159 -8.88 14.10 0.80
CA PHE A 159 -8.74 12.83 1.52
C PHE A 159 -10.12 12.22 1.86
N PHE A 160 -10.98 13.02 2.45
CA PHE A 160 -12.32 12.59 2.82
C PHE A 160 -13.21 12.36 1.62
N LEU A 161 -13.03 13.15 0.56
CA LEU A 161 -13.77 13.00 -0.70
C LEU A 161 -13.42 11.68 -1.40
N ALA A 162 -12.14 11.27 -1.38
CA ALA A 162 -11.71 9.98 -1.94
C ALA A 162 -12.36 8.81 -1.20
N PHE A 163 -12.33 8.80 0.12
CA PHE A 163 -12.96 7.77 0.92
C PHE A 163 -14.49 7.75 0.78
N ASP A 164 -15.14 8.91 0.72
CA ASP A 164 -16.59 9.01 0.51
C ASP A 164 -17.00 8.48 -0.87
N ALA A 165 -16.22 8.78 -1.91
CA ALA A 165 -16.45 8.25 -3.26
C ALA A 165 -16.29 6.72 -3.30
N ALA A 166 -15.23 6.19 -2.68
CA ALA A 166 -14.99 4.75 -2.58
C ALA A 166 -16.11 4.06 -1.79
N ALA A 167 -16.47 4.58 -0.62
CA ALA A 167 -17.55 4.03 0.21
C ALA A 167 -18.91 4.01 -0.52
N LYS A 168 -19.23 5.07 -1.26
CA LYS A 168 -20.45 5.14 -2.07
C LYS A 168 -20.42 4.12 -3.22
N ALA A 169 -19.28 3.91 -3.86
CA ALA A 169 -19.13 2.89 -4.90
C ALA A 169 -19.30 1.48 -4.32
N VAL A 170 -18.70 1.20 -3.16
CA VAL A 170 -18.88 -0.07 -2.42
C VAL A 170 -20.36 -0.30 -2.11
N GLN A 171 -21.03 0.68 -1.53
CA GLN A 171 -22.45 0.59 -1.17
C GLN A 171 -23.34 0.41 -2.39
N ALA A 172 -23.12 1.20 -3.44
CA ALA A 172 -23.98 1.17 -4.64
C ALA A 172 -23.91 -0.16 -5.38
N ASN A 173 -22.77 -0.85 -5.33
CA ASN A 173 -22.55 -2.13 -5.99
C ASN A 173 -22.71 -3.33 -5.04
N GLY A 174 -22.97 -3.12 -3.74
CA GLY A 174 -23.12 -4.17 -2.74
C GLY A 174 -21.85 -4.98 -2.51
N LEU A 175 -20.68 -4.32 -2.55
CA LEU A 175 -19.36 -4.94 -2.44
C LEU A 175 -18.92 -5.14 -0.98
N GLY A 176 -18.03 -6.11 -0.78
CA GLY A 176 -17.40 -6.40 0.51
C GLY A 176 -15.95 -5.91 0.60
N VAL A 177 -15.43 -5.22 -0.43
CA VAL A 177 -14.06 -4.70 -0.48
C VAL A 177 -13.80 -3.72 0.66
N LYS A 178 -12.64 -3.84 1.30
CA LYS A 178 -12.21 -3.00 2.40
C LYS A 178 -11.52 -1.74 1.92
N LEU A 179 -11.65 -0.63 2.67
CA LEU A 179 -11.05 0.67 2.34
C LEU A 179 -9.94 1.00 3.34
N TYR A 180 -8.72 1.22 2.83
CA TYR A 180 -7.51 1.45 3.61
C TYR A 180 -6.89 2.81 3.31
N TYR A 181 -6.31 3.41 4.33
CA TYR A 181 -5.31 4.45 4.20
C TYR A 181 -3.92 3.82 4.30
N ASN A 182 -2.99 4.14 3.41
CA ASN A 182 -1.64 3.60 3.36
C ASN A 182 -0.61 4.74 3.44
N ASP A 183 0.40 4.62 4.31
CA ASP A 183 1.46 5.63 4.43
C ASP A 183 2.70 5.01 5.09
N TYR A 184 3.84 5.66 4.90
CA TYR A 184 5.12 5.35 5.51
C TYR A 184 5.41 6.26 6.72
N ASN A 185 6.40 5.90 7.54
CA ASN A 185 6.77 6.61 8.77
C ASN A 185 5.61 6.83 9.75
N ILE A 186 4.60 5.96 9.68
CA ILE A 186 3.49 5.87 10.63
C ILE A 186 3.52 4.56 11.43
N GLU A 187 4.60 3.78 11.34
CA GLU A 187 4.80 2.47 11.98
C GLU A 187 5.12 2.59 13.47
N TYR A 188 5.46 3.76 13.95
CA TYR A 188 5.84 4.06 15.33
C TYR A 188 5.17 5.35 15.84
N ALA A 189 5.12 5.51 17.15
CA ALA A 189 4.51 6.68 17.76
C ALA A 189 5.27 7.96 17.39
N GLY A 190 4.54 8.94 16.86
CA GLY A 190 5.07 10.23 16.41
C GLY A 190 3.95 11.13 15.93
N ASN A 191 4.32 12.34 15.50
CA ASN A 191 3.33 13.30 15.00
C ASN A 191 2.59 12.79 13.76
N LYS A 192 3.31 12.12 12.84
CA LYS A 192 2.73 11.59 11.61
C LYS A 192 1.75 10.46 11.90
N SER A 193 2.13 9.49 12.75
CA SER A 193 1.22 8.42 13.20
C SER A 193 0.01 8.99 13.96
N SER A 194 0.22 9.99 14.83
CA SER A 194 -0.89 10.64 15.54
C SER A 194 -1.85 11.36 14.58
N ALA A 195 -1.33 12.00 13.54
CA ALA A 195 -2.15 12.62 12.51
C ALA A 195 -2.93 11.59 11.69
N ALA A 196 -2.30 10.47 11.30
CA ALA A 196 -2.97 9.35 10.63
C ALA A 196 -4.13 8.79 11.48
N GLN A 197 -3.92 8.60 12.79
CA GLN A 197 -4.98 8.21 13.73
C GLN A 197 -6.10 9.26 13.80
N GLY A 198 -5.75 10.54 13.69
CA GLY A 198 -6.71 11.64 13.60
C GLY A 198 -7.58 11.56 12.33
N LEU A 199 -6.98 11.25 11.17
CA LEU A 199 -7.72 11.06 9.90
C LEU A 199 -8.69 9.88 9.99
N VAL A 200 -8.27 8.75 10.56
CA VAL A 200 -9.13 7.59 10.82
C VAL A 200 -10.32 7.97 11.70
N SER A 201 -10.05 8.69 12.80
CA SER A 201 -11.09 9.15 13.74
C SER A 201 -12.09 10.09 13.07
N GLU A 202 -11.62 10.99 12.23
CA GLU A 202 -12.46 11.94 11.50
C GLU A 202 -13.33 11.25 10.44
N LEU A 203 -12.79 10.29 9.67
CA LEU A 203 -13.59 9.47 8.74
C LEU A 203 -14.74 8.78 9.48
N LYS A 204 -14.45 8.15 10.60
CA LYS A 204 -15.47 7.50 11.45
C LYS A 204 -16.48 8.49 12.00
N ALA A 205 -16.06 9.66 12.46
CA ALA A 205 -16.95 10.71 12.95
C ALA A 205 -17.90 11.22 11.87
N ARG A 206 -17.43 11.27 10.60
CA ARG A 206 -18.25 11.62 9.44
C ARG A 206 -19.12 10.46 8.93
N GLY A 207 -19.00 9.26 9.48
CA GLY A 207 -19.71 8.06 9.02
C GLY A 207 -19.24 7.54 7.65
N ILE A 208 -18.01 7.87 7.27
CA ILE A 208 -17.37 7.42 6.04
C ILE A 208 -16.63 6.11 6.34
N GLN A 209 -16.79 5.11 5.48
CA GLN A 209 -16.14 3.81 5.65
C GLN A 209 -14.62 3.95 5.61
N ILE A 210 -13.97 3.39 6.63
CA ILE A 210 -12.57 3.05 6.70
C ILE A 210 -12.43 1.77 7.48
N ASP A 211 -11.74 0.76 6.91
CA ASP A 211 -11.63 -0.57 7.46
C ASP A 211 -10.23 -0.87 7.97
N GLY A 212 -9.21 -0.19 7.44
CA GLY A 212 -7.83 -0.46 7.84
C GLY A 212 -6.85 0.65 7.53
N VAL A 213 -5.64 0.47 8.08
CA VAL A 213 -4.46 1.30 7.81
C VAL A 213 -3.32 0.41 7.38
N GLY A 214 -2.71 0.75 6.26
CA GLY A 214 -1.45 0.17 5.80
C GLY A 214 -0.27 0.91 6.38
N LEU A 215 0.68 0.14 6.91
CA LEU A 215 1.97 0.59 7.39
C LEU A 215 3.00 0.13 6.35
N GLU A 216 3.53 1.03 5.53
CA GLU A 216 4.38 0.65 4.39
C GLU A 216 5.62 -0.11 4.84
N SER A 217 6.28 0.37 5.88
CA SER A 217 7.42 -0.32 6.52
C SER A 217 8.66 -0.43 5.62
N HIS A 218 8.94 0.63 4.86
CA HIS A 218 10.20 0.82 4.15
C HIS A 218 11.29 1.25 5.14
N PHE A 219 12.10 0.30 5.59
CA PHE A 219 13.06 0.57 6.65
C PHE A 219 14.52 0.61 6.15
N ILE A 220 15.36 1.21 7.00
CA ILE A 220 16.82 1.17 6.87
C ILE A 220 17.35 0.22 7.93
N VAL A 221 18.22 -0.71 7.55
CA VAL A 221 18.84 -1.66 8.47
C VAL A 221 19.52 -0.94 9.62
N GLY A 222 19.14 -1.28 10.85
CA GLY A 222 19.63 -0.67 12.09
C GLY A 222 18.86 0.58 12.54
N GLU A 223 17.89 1.07 11.73
CA GLU A 223 17.01 2.19 12.10
C GLU A 223 15.54 1.74 12.29
N THR A 224 15.27 0.45 12.12
CA THR A 224 13.94 -0.14 12.28
C THR A 224 13.42 0.07 13.71
N PRO A 225 12.18 0.54 13.90
CA PRO A 225 11.59 0.66 15.23
C PRO A 225 11.54 -0.69 15.95
N THR A 226 11.74 -0.67 17.27
CA THR A 226 11.69 -1.91 18.04
C THR A 226 10.33 -2.59 17.92
N GLN A 227 10.29 -3.92 18.04
CA GLN A 227 9.05 -4.71 18.07
C GLN A 227 8.01 -4.09 19.00
N ALA A 228 8.38 -3.77 20.25
CA ALA A 228 7.47 -3.18 21.22
C ALA A 228 6.91 -1.81 20.81
N ALA A 229 7.70 -0.98 20.12
CA ALA A 229 7.24 0.31 19.60
C ALA A 229 6.22 0.12 18.46
N GLN A 230 6.48 -0.81 17.55
CA GLN A 230 5.56 -1.16 16.47
C GLN A 230 4.26 -1.77 17.01
N GLU A 231 4.32 -2.72 17.97
CA GLU A 231 3.14 -3.30 18.62
C GLU A 231 2.28 -2.22 19.31
N ALA A 232 2.91 -1.30 20.06
CA ALA A 232 2.18 -0.24 20.74
C ALA A 232 1.46 0.67 19.73
N ASN A 233 2.09 1.01 18.61
CA ASN A 233 1.52 1.85 17.58
C ASN A 233 0.40 1.12 16.79
N MET A 234 0.61 -0.14 16.40
CA MET A 234 -0.44 -0.96 15.78
C MET A 234 -1.68 -1.07 16.69
N ASN A 235 -1.48 -1.26 17.99
CA ASN A 235 -2.57 -1.30 18.97
C ASN A 235 -3.29 0.05 19.09
N ALA A 236 -2.62 1.18 18.89
CA ALA A 236 -3.26 2.49 18.88
C ALA A 236 -4.21 2.65 17.67
N PHE A 237 -3.84 2.16 16.49
CA PHE A 237 -4.75 2.12 15.34
C PHE A 237 -5.91 1.14 15.54
N THR A 238 -5.64 -0.09 16.00
CA THR A 238 -6.69 -1.09 16.19
C THR A 238 -7.69 -0.69 17.27
N ALA A 239 -7.27 0.10 18.27
CA ALA A 239 -8.17 0.69 19.26
C ALA A 239 -9.20 1.65 18.65
N LEU A 240 -8.94 2.19 17.47
CA LEU A 240 -9.90 2.97 16.69
C LEU A 240 -10.92 2.09 15.95
N GLY A 241 -10.78 0.76 16.02
CA GLY A 241 -11.67 -0.20 15.36
C GLY A 241 -11.37 -0.31 13.86
N VAL A 242 -10.11 -0.28 13.47
CA VAL A 242 -9.62 -0.57 12.11
C VAL A 242 -8.58 -1.67 12.16
N ASP A 243 -8.47 -2.43 11.07
CA ASP A 243 -7.37 -3.37 10.87
C ASP A 243 -6.06 -2.61 10.63
N VAL A 244 -4.91 -3.25 10.87
CA VAL A 244 -3.62 -2.81 10.36
C VAL A 244 -2.99 -3.89 9.49
N VAL A 245 -2.17 -3.50 8.53
CA VAL A 245 -1.40 -4.39 7.65
C VAL A 245 -0.01 -3.79 7.49
N VAL A 246 1.02 -4.63 7.54
CA VAL A 246 2.35 -4.28 7.00
C VAL A 246 2.27 -4.46 5.50
N THR A 247 2.42 -3.38 4.73
CA THR A 247 1.98 -3.35 3.33
C THR A 247 3.09 -3.40 2.30
N GLU A 248 4.29 -2.93 2.63
CA GLU A 248 5.37 -2.72 1.65
C GLU A 248 6.75 -2.96 2.28
N LEU A 249 6.84 -4.03 3.09
CA LEU A 249 8.03 -4.30 3.88
C LEU A 249 9.24 -4.57 3.01
N ASP A 250 10.23 -3.73 3.13
CA ASP A 250 11.60 -3.93 2.68
C ASP A 250 12.60 -3.34 3.69
N MET A 251 13.84 -3.78 3.66
CA MET A 251 14.87 -3.33 4.60
C MET A 251 16.18 -3.09 3.90
N ARG A 252 16.31 -1.89 3.29
CA ARG A 252 17.50 -1.52 2.53
C ARG A 252 18.72 -1.35 3.41
N LEU A 253 19.87 -1.70 2.88
CA LEU A 253 21.15 -1.49 3.52
C LEU A 253 22.20 -0.91 2.56
N ALA A 254 23.20 -0.24 3.12
CA ALA A 254 24.28 0.33 2.33
C ALA A 254 25.15 -0.75 1.70
N LEU A 255 25.52 -0.57 0.46
CA LEU A 255 26.44 -1.45 -0.28
C LEU A 255 27.89 -1.19 0.14
N ALA A 256 28.74 -2.21 0.31
CA ALA A 256 28.43 -3.63 0.20
C ALA A 256 28.06 -4.20 1.59
N PRO A 257 27.13 -5.18 1.64
CA PRO A 257 26.75 -5.80 2.91
C PRO A 257 27.93 -6.57 3.55
N ASN A 258 27.81 -6.79 4.83
CA ASN A 258 28.72 -7.62 5.61
C ASN A 258 27.95 -8.40 6.67
N ALA A 259 28.58 -9.40 7.26
CA ALA A 259 27.94 -10.28 8.22
C ALA A 259 27.26 -9.56 9.42
N THR A 260 27.71 -8.35 9.79
CA THR A 260 27.07 -7.57 10.85
C THR A 260 25.80 -6.90 10.36
N THR A 261 25.83 -6.27 9.18
CA THR A 261 24.65 -5.63 8.59
C THR A 261 23.57 -6.66 8.21
N GLU A 262 23.97 -7.81 7.67
CA GLU A 262 23.06 -8.92 7.36
C GLU A 262 22.41 -9.49 8.64
N ALA A 263 23.16 -9.68 9.70
CA ALA A 263 22.60 -10.14 10.98
C ALA A 263 21.63 -9.11 11.60
N GLN A 264 21.91 -7.81 11.41
CA GLN A 264 20.99 -6.74 11.84
C GLN A 264 19.73 -6.73 10.99
N GLN A 265 19.82 -6.90 9.68
CA GLN A 265 18.67 -7.00 8.77
C GLN A 265 17.72 -8.14 9.20
N VAL A 266 18.26 -9.31 9.49
CA VAL A 266 17.47 -10.45 10.01
C VAL A 266 16.73 -10.07 11.31
N GLN A 267 17.42 -9.34 12.23
CA GLN A 267 16.79 -8.89 13.47
C GLN A 267 15.69 -7.86 13.22
N ASP A 268 15.88 -6.98 12.25
CA ASP A 268 14.93 -5.93 11.88
C ASP A 268 13.67 -6.53 11.24
N TYR A 269 13.82 -7.46 10.29
CA TYR A 269 12.70 -8.26 9.74
C TYR A 269 11.95 -9.00 10.85
N TYR A 270 12.68 -9.66 11.75
CA TYR A 270 12.07 -10.36 12.89
C TYR A 270 11.24 -9.41 13.76
N SER A 271 11.75 -8.21 14.04
CA SER A 271 11.04 -7.24 14.90
C SER A 271 9.70 -6.82 14.30
N THR A 272 9.65 -6.57 12.99
CA THR A 272 8.43 -6.14 12.29
C THR A 272 7.44 -7.28 12.11
N VAL A 273 7.91 -8.44 11.67
CA VAL A 273 7.05 -9.62 11.49
C VAL A 273 6.48 -10.09 12.83
N ALA A 274 7.30 -10.11 13.91
CA ALA A 274 6.84 -10.49 15.23
C ALA A 274 5.83 -9.48 15.81
N ALA A 275 6.02 -8.18 15.56
CA ALA A 275 5.06 -7.15 15.97
C ALA A 275 3.67 -7.41 15.36
N CYS A 276 3.60 -7.62 14.05
CA CYS A 276 2.34 -7.95 13.39
C CYS A 276 1.78 -9.29 13.89
N ALA A 277 2.62 -10.32 14.06
CA ALA A 277 2.18 -11.62 14.55
C ALA A 277 1.50 -11.52 15.93
N ASN A 278 2.01 -10.68 16.83
CA ASN A 278 1.51 -10.51 18.19
C ASN A 278 0.25 -9.63 18.29
N VAL A 279 0.04 -8.69 17.36
CA VAL A 279 -1.11 -7.79 17.40
C VAL A 279 -2.29 -8.44 16.67
N VAL A 280 -3.38 -8.71 17.38
CA VAL A 280 -4.56 -9.39 16.83
C VAL A 280 -5.16 -8.67 15.63
N GLY A 281 -5.21 -7.35 15.67
CA GLY A 281 -5.76 -6.52 14.59
C GLY A 281 -4.77 -6.26 13.44
N CYS A 282 -3.51 -6.74 13.51
CA CYS A 282 -2.65 -6.84 12.33
C CYS A 282 -3.04 -8.08 11.55
N VAL A 283 -3.60 -7.90 10.35
CA VAL A 283 -4.24 -9.01 9.62
C VAL A 283 -3.36 -9.63 8.54
N GLY A 284 -2.29 -8.99 8.12
CA GLY A 284 -1.40 -9.51 7.08
C GLY A 284 -0.08 -8.76 6.97
N ILE A 285 0.85 -9.36 6.25
CA ILE A 285 2.16 -8.80 5.94
C ILE A 285 2.39 -8.96 4.43
N THR A 286 2.88 -7.91 3.78
CA THR A 286 3.28 -7.92 2.37
C THR A 286 4.68 -7.33 2.27
N VAL A 287 5.62 -8.06 1.64
CA VAL A 287 6.94 -7.53 1.28
C VAL A 287 6.83 -6.77 -0.04
N TRP A 288 7.64 -5.71 -0.25
CA TRP A 288 7.57 -4.92 -1.48
C TRP A 288 8.56 -5.45 -2.51
N ASP A 289 8.13 -6.50 -3.21
CA ASP A 289 8.88 -7.52 -3.90
C ASP A 289 9.56 -8.51 -2.93
N PHE A 290 10.09 -9.60 -3.48
CA PHE A 290 10.80 -10.62 -2.72
C PHE A 290 12.18 -10.93 -3.28
N ASP A 291 12.51 -10.39 -4.47
CA ASP A 291 13.77 -10.65 -5.19
C ASP A 291 14.48 -9.32 -5.47
N ASP A 292 15.68 -9.17 -4.94
CA ASP A 292 16.53 -7.99 -5.11
C ASP A 292 16.77 -7.59 -6.59
N THR A 293 16.63 -8.54 -7.52
CA THR A 293 16.74 -8.28 -8.97
C THR A 293 15.69 -7.28 -9.47
N TYR A 294 14.50 -7.30 -8.86
CA TYR A 294 13.35 -6.49 -9.25
C TYR A 294 13.04 -5.38 -8.25
N SER A 295 13.81 -5.28 -7.17
CA SER A 295 13.64 -4.26 -6.13
C SER A 295 13.74 -2.85 -6.68
N TRP A 296 12.86 -1.97 -6.20
CA TRP A 296 12.85 -0.54 -6.52
C TRP A 296 14.01 0.22 -5.86
N ILE A 297 14.60 -0.35 -4.81
CA ILE A 297 15.61 0.32 -3.97
C ILE A 297 16.81 0.80 -4.77
N PRO A 298 17.51 -0.02 -5.60
CA PRO A 298 18.70 0.43 -6.31
C PRO A 298 18.44 1.55 -7.32
N SER A 299 17.21 1.66 -7.83
CA SER A 299 16.84 2.73 -8.76
C SER A 299 16.54 4.06 -8.08
N THR A 300 16.25 4.02 -6.79
CA THR A 300 15.81 5.18 -6.00
C THR A 300 16.89 5.68 -5.04
N PHE A 301 17.64 4.77 -4.42
CA PHE A 301 18.65 5.08 -3.42
C PHE A 301 20.04 4.68 -3.91
N THR A 302 20.91 5.69 -4.13
CA THR A 302 22.28 5.44 -4.57
C THR A 302 23.08 4.70 -3.51
N ASP A 303 23.81 3.65 -3.92
CA ASP A 303 24.63 2.81 -3.05
C ASP A 303 23.85 2.07 -1.94
N GLU A 304 22.54 1.82 -2.13
CA GLU A 304 21.72 0.98 -1.28
C GLU A 304 21.07 -0.17 -2.07
N GLY A 305 20.73 -1.25 -1.39
CA GLY A 305 20.13 -2.45 -1.99
C GLY A 305 19.97 -3.59 -0.99
N TYR A 306 19.94 -4.83 -1.49
CA TYR A 306 19.79 -6.05 -0.69
C TYR A 306 18.63 -5.93 0.32
N ALA A 307 17.50 -5.39 -0.14
CA ALA A 307 16.39 -5.01 0.71
C ALA A 307 15.36 -6.13 0.86
N ASP A 308 15.36 -7.10 -0.04
CA ASP A 308 14.34 -8.13 -0.17
C ASP A 308 14.77 -9.48 0.43
N LEU A 309 13.97 -10.54 0.18
CA LEU A 309 14.17 -11.84 0.85
C LEU A 309 15.19 -12.72 0.14
N PHE A 310 15.41 -12.51 -1.16
CA PHE A 310 16.28 -13.32 -2.03
C PHE A 310 17.20 -12.48 -2.90
#